data_f8d725aeba23508029b2bbaf436ab6c1
#
_entry.id   f8d725aeba23508029b2bbaf436ab6c1
#
_cell.length_a   1.000
_cell.length_b   1.000
_cell.length_c   1.000
_cell.angle_alpha   90.00
_cell.angle_beta   90.00
_cell.angle_gamma   90.00
#
_symmetry.space_group_name_H-M   'P 1'
#
loop_
_entity.id
_entity.type
_entity.pdbx_description
1 polymer ?
#
loop_
_entity_poly.entity_id
_entity_poly.type
_entity_poly.pdbx_seq_one_letter_code
_entity_poly.pdbx_strand_id
1 'polypeptide(L)'
;MQSKLLSIAAAVALAIGTTAAGVAQAQSTPGTPSDKPTVGARADGGKDHKPSVDRKARKAEEDKIEAQYKSDKAKCTDMKSHEKEACEADAKGKENVAKAELKAKYDPTPGNQRKVDEAKAEHQYKVAKEKCDAQKGKEESACEKQAKADHDKAKADIKAKYASNERRKASTGSSASTTK
;
A
#
# COMPACT_ATOMS: atom_id res chain seq x y z
N MET A 1 44.85 -10.05 -2.99
CA MET A 1 44.96 -9.60 -1.60
C MET A 1 43.59 -9.73 -0.95
N GLN A 2 43.56 -10.47 0.16
CA GLN A 2 42.40 -11.20 0.66
C GLN A 2 41.35 -10.32 1.35
N SER A 3 40.14 -10.60 1.05
CA SER A 3 38.90 -10.63 1.85
C SER A 3 39.03 -10.32 3.34
N LYS A 4 38.14 -9.42 3.82
CA LYS A 4 37.62 -9.48 5.19
C LYS A 4 36.12 -9.28 5.14
N LEU A 5 35.44 -10.42 5.07
CA LEU A 5 34.02 -10.54 5.38
C LEU A 5 33.83 -10.36 6.90
N LEU A 6 33.20 -9.30 7.33
CA LEU A 6 32.72 -9.17 8.70
C LEU A 6 31.21 -9.53 8.72
N SER A 7 30.97 -10.75 9.18
CA SER A 7 29.63 -11.21 9.57
C SER A 7 29.23 -10.52 10.87
N ILE A 8 28.17 -9.72 10.84
CA ILE A 8 27.51 -9.25 12.04
C ILE A 8 26.21 -10.04 12.17
N ALA A 9 26.25 -11.09 12.98
CA ALA A 9 25.06 -11.78 13.46
C ALA A 9 24.50 -10.99 14.66
N ALA A 10 23.39 -10.30 14.49
CA ALA A 10 22.62 -9.72 15.59
C ALA A 10 21.49 -10.67 15.96
N ALA A 11 21.65 -11.37 17.08
CA ALA A 11 20.60 -12.16 17.71
C ALA A 11 19.62 -11.23 18.41
N VAL A 12 18.36 -11.21 17.99
CA VAL A 12 17.26 -10.54 18.70
C VAL A 12 16.55 -11.60 19.55
N ALA A 13 16.73 -11.51 20.85
CA ALA A 13 16.01 -12.31 21.82
C ALA A 13 14.62 -11.71 22.07
N LEU A 14 13.55 -12.45 21.71
CA LEU A 14 12.18 -12.15 22.07
C LEU A 14 11.91 -12.60 23.50
N ALA A 15 11.64 -11.65 24.39
CA ALA A 15 11.07 -11.92 25.70
C ALA A 15 9.55 -11.78 25.62
N ILE A 16 8.86 -12.91 25.72
CA ILE A 16 7.39 -13.00 25.82
C ILE A 16 7.03 -12.88 27.31
N GLY A 17 6.44 -11.74 27.68
CA GLY A 17 5.85 -11.53 29.00
C GLY A 17 4.33 -11.72 28.94
N THR A 18 3.85 -12.84 29.46
CA THR A 18 2.42 -13.12 29.72
C THR A 18 2.01 -12.50 31.04
N THR A 19 0.96 -11.65 31.05
CA THR A 19 0.17 -11.38 32.26
C THR A 19 -1.31 -11.52 31.95
N ALA A 20 -1.91 -12.51 32.56
CA ALA A 20 -3.34 -12.73 32.64
C ALA A 20 -3.90 -12.09 33.90
N ALA A 21 -5.01 -11.40 33.81
CA ALA A 21 -6.05 -11.17 34.83
C ALA A 21 -7.15 -10.37 34.12
N GLY A 22 -8.38 -10.79 33.97
CA GLY A 22 -9.29 -11.41 34.91
C GLY A 22 -10.52 -10.53 35.04
N VAL A 23 -11.66 -11.05 34.50
CA VAL A 23 -13.09 -10.91 34.87
C VAL A 23 -13.76 -9.52 34.89
N ALA A 24 -14.85 -9.38 34.10
CA ALA A 24 -16.20 -9.28 34.65
C ALA A 24 -17.27 -9.43 33.56
N GLN A 25 -18.10 -10.45 33.68
CA GLN A 25 -19.35 -10.67 32.95
C GLN A 25 -20.42 -9.73 33.52
N ALA A 26 -21.19 -9.13 32.65
CA ALA A 26 -22.53 -8.68 32.97
C ALA A 26 -23.46 -9.11 31.84
N GLN A 27 -24.23 -10.16 32.11
CA GLN A 27 -25.39 -10.60 31.34
C GLN A 27 -26.55 -9.65 31.58
N SER A 28 -27.25 -9.25 30.55
CA SER A 28 -28.65 -8.87 30.63
C SER A 28 -29.31 -9.10 29.27
N THR A 29 -30.13 -10.12 29.19
CA THR A 29 -31.21 -10.35 28.22
C THR A 29 -32.54 -10.02 28.94
N PRO A 30 -33.73 -10.04 28.31
CA PRO A 30 -34.10 -10.06 26.88
C PRO A 30 -35.14 -9.00 26.51
N GLY A 31 -35.38 -8.84 25.21
CA GLY A 31 -36.53 -8.09 24.74
C GLY A 31 -36.74 -8.27 23.24
N THR A 32 -37.42 -9.35 22.85
CA THR A 32 -38.07 -9.48 21.54
C THR A 32 -39.35 -8.70 21.55
N PRO A 33 -39.71 -8.00 20.45
CA PRO A 33 -40.85 -8.47 19.68
C PRO A 33 -40.59 -8.56 18.16
N SER A 34 -41.11 -9.62 17.66
CA SER A 34 -41.50 -9.95 16.28
C SER A 34 -42.12 -8.78 15.53
N ASP A 35 -41.58 -8.51 14.33
CA ASP A 35 -42.43 -8.03 13.26
C ASP A 35 -41.94 -8.50 11.89
N LYS A 36 -42.83 -9.03 11.19
CA LYS A 36 -43.10 -9.74 9.97
C LYS A 36 -42.30 -9.23 8.73
N PRO A 37 -41.82 -10.11 7.86
CA PRO A 37 -41.17 -9.72 6.62
C PRO A 37 -42.20 -9.30 5.57
N THR A 38 -42.09 -8.05 5.12
CA THR A 38 -42.82 -7.61 3.91
C THR A 38 -41.91 -7.87 2.71
N VAL A 39 -42.26 -8.91 1.97
CA VAL A 39 -41.69 -9.19 0.64
C VAL A 39 -42.23 -8.15 -0.32
N GLY A 40 -41.38 -7.27 -0.77
CA GLY A 40 -41.58 -6.31 -1.84
C GLY A 40 -40.47 -6.42 -2.85
N ALA A 41 -40.61 -7.35 -3.78
CA ALA A 41 -39.72 -7.45 -4.93
C ALA A 41 -39.88 -6.23 -5.82
N ARG A 42 -38.83 -5.49 -6.03
CA ARG A 42 -38.58 -4.74 -7.26
C ARG A 42 -37.11 -4.83 -7.60
N ALA A 43 -36.84 -5.61 -8.63
CA ALA A 43 -35.61 -5.52 -9.39
C ALA A 43 -35.58 -4.17 -10.09
N ASP A 44 -34.71 -3.30 -9.63
CA ASP A 44 -34.31 -2.13 -10.40
C ASP A 44 -32.79 -2.17 -10.53
N GLY A 45 -32.34 -2.23 -11.78
CA GLY A 45 -30.92 -2.22 -12.15
C GLY A 45 -30.29 -0.91 -11.74
N GLY A 46 -29.77 -0.86 -10.53
CA GLY A 46 -29.13 0.31 -9.93
C GLY A 46 -27.64 0.08 -9.77
N LYS A 47 -26.91 0.82 -10.55
CA LYS A 47 -25.50 1.18 -10.39
C LYS A 47 -25.09 1.26 -8.92
N ASP A 48 -24.13 0.40 -8.54
CA ASP A 48 -23.18 0.51 -7.42
C ASP A 48 -23.54 1.48 -6.26
N HIS A 49 -24.50 1.12 -5.46
CA HIS A 49 -24.68 1.69 -4.12
C HIS A 49 -23.69 0.97 -3.16
N LYS A 50 -22.45 1.40 -3.16
CA LYS A 50 -21.53 1.08 -2.08
C LYS A 50 -22.09 1.65 -0.78
N PRO A 51 -22.35 0.85 0.26
CA PRO A 51 -23.05 1.29 1.45
C PRO A 51 -22.32 2.46 2.14
N SER A 52 -23.10 3.33 2.80
CA SER A 52 -22.58 4.51 3.51
C SER A 52 -21.53 4.17 4.58
N VAL A 53 -21.55 2.93 5.08
CA VAL A 53 -20.59 2.37 6.02
C VAL A 53 -19.18 2.31 5.40
N ASP A 54 -19.06 1.89 4.13
CA ASP A 54 -17.77 1.83 3.44
C ASP A 54 -17.15 3.21 3.24
N ARG A 55 -17.96 4.23 2.98
CA ARG A 55 -17.44 5.61 2.83
C ARG A 55 -16.88 6.17 4.14
N LYS A 56 -17.53 5.90 5.27
CA LYS A 56 -17.06 6.34 6.59
C LYS A 56 -15.79 5.60 7.00
N ALA A 57 -15.76 4.29 6.78
CA ALA A 57 -14.57 3.47 7.05
C ALA A 57 -13.38 3.91 6.19
N ARG A 58 -13.60 4.12 4.89
CA ARG A 58 -12.58 4.61 3.97
C ARG A 58 -12.04 5.98 4.40
N LYS A 59 -12.92 6.92 4.75
CA LYS A 59 -12.48 8.23 5.22
C LYS A 59 -11.64 8.13 6.49
N ALA A 60 -12.01 7.30 7.44
CA ALA A 60 -11.24 7.08 8.66
C ALA A 60 -9.84 6.49 8.36
N GLU A 61 -9.71 5.66 7.33
CA GLU A 61 -8.40 5.16 6.88
C GLU A 61 -7.59 6.24 6.14
N GLU A 62 -8.24 7.09 5.34
CA GLU A 62 -7.60 8.26 4.71
C GLU A 62 -7.05 9.23 5.78
N ASP A 63 -7.83 9.52 6.81
CA ASP A 63 -7.42 10.39 7.92
C ASP A 63 -6.21 9.80 8.69
N LYS A 64 -6.16 8.46 8.86
CA LYS A 64 -5.00 7.78 9.46
C LYS A 64 -3.75 7.90 8.58
N ILE A 65 -3.88 7.75 7.26
CA ILE A 65 -2.75 7.91 6.32
C ILE A 65 -2.20 9.33 6.40
N GLU A 66 -3.08 10.33 6.45
CA GLU A 66 -2.66 11.73 6.61
C GLU A 66 -1.96 11.99 7.95
N ALA A 67 -2.49 11.45 9.04
CA ALA A 67 -1.88 11.55 10.37
C ALA A 67 -0.49 10.89 10.39
N GLN A 68 -0.36 9.72 9.76
CA GLN A 68 0.92 9.02 9.63
C GLN A 68 1.93 9.84 8.83
N TYR A 69 1.51 10.41 7.69
CA TYR A 69 2.38 11.28 6.89
C TYR A 69 2.87 12.49 7.69
N LYS A 70 1.98 13.16 8.43
CA LYS A 70 2.34 14.30 9.30
C LYS A 70 3.37 13.88 10.36
N SER A 71 3.15 12.73 10.98
CA SER A 71 4.08 12.16 11.97
C SER A 71 5.44 11.83 11.35
N ASP A 72 5.45 11.20 10.18
CA ASP A 72 6.69 10.83 9.51
C ASP A 72 7.46 12.06 9.02
N LYS A 73 6.76 13.06 8.47
CA LYS A 73 7.37 14.32 8.07
C LYS A 73 7.94 15.10 9.26
N ALA A 74 7.29 15.06 10.41
CA ALA A 74 7.79 15.72 11.61
C ALA A 74 9.15 15.16 12.07
N LYS A 75 9.42 13.88 11.86
CA LYS A 75 10.72 13.25 12.17
C LYS A 75 11.87 13.81 11.31
N CYS A 76 11.55 14.38 10.15
CA CYS A 76 12.55 14.96 9.24
C CYS A 76 12.92 16.41 9.62
N THR A 77 12.22 17.04 10.56
CA THR A 77 12.37 18.47 10.86
C THR A 77 13.77 18.83 11.35
N ASP A 78 14.37 17.98 12.17
CA ASP A 78 15.69 18.20 12.76
C ASP A 78 16.85 17.72 11.88
N MET A 79 16.53 17.07 10.76
CA MET A 79 17.52 16.63 9.77
C MET A 79 17.98 17.80 8.90
N LYS A 80 19.14 17.67 8.28
CA LYS A 80 19.75 18.74 7.46
C LYS A 80 20.03 18.27 6.04
N SER A 81 19.94 19.23 5.09
CA SER A 81 20.32 19.00 3.70
C SER A 81 19.67 17.74 3.11
N HIS A 82 20.43 16.94 2.37
CA HIS A 82 19.98 15.74 1.66
C HIS A 82 19.37 14.65 2.56
N GLU A 83 19.76 14.57 3.83
CA GLU A 83 19.11 13.66 4.78
C GLU A 83 17.65 14.04 5.01
N LYS A 84 17.38 15.34 5.14
CA LYS A 84 16.02 15.87 5.26
C LYS A 84 15.21 15.61 4.01
N GLU A 85 15.77 15.89 2.85
CA GLU A 85 15.11 15.68 1.55
C GLU A 85 14.78 14.21 1.33
N ALA A 86 15.72 13.31 1.60
CA ALA A 86 15.50 11.87 1.52
C ALA A 86 14.43 11.38 2.52
N CYS A 87 14.43 11.91 3.74
CA CYS A 87 13.41 11.62 4.76
C CYS A 87 12.03 12.12 4.32
N GLU A 88 11.92 13.35 3.82
CA GLU A 88 10.64 13.90 3.33
C GLU A 88 10.14 13.17 2.08
N ALA A 89 11.04 12.76 1.18
CA ALA A 89 10.71 11.93 0.02
C ALA A 89 10.18 10.55 0.45
N ASP A 90 10.78 9.95 1.48
CA ASP A 90 10.33 8.68 2.05
C ASP A 90 8.94 8.83 2.70
N ALA A 91 8.74 9.84 3.53
CA ALA A 91 7.44 10.11 4.16
C ALA A 91 6.33 10.33 3.10
N LYS A 92 6.62 11.12 2.07
CA LYS A 92 5.68 11.38 0.96
C LYS A 92 5.44 10.15 0.10
N GLY A 93 6.46 9.37 -0.15
CA GLY A 93 6.36 8.11 -0.90
C GLY A 93 5.47 7.11 -0.18
N LYS A 94 5.65 6.92 1.13
CA LYS A 94 4.79 6.08 1.99
C LYS A 94 3.33 6.52 1.96
N GLU A 95 3.05 7.80 2.06
CA GLU A 95 1.71 8.35 1.93
C GLU A 95 1.07 7.98 0.57
N ASN A 96 1.79 8.18 -0.52
CA ASN A 96 1.29 7.90 -1.86
C ASN A 96 1.01 6.40 -2.06
N VAL A 97 1.89 5.53 -1.56
CA VAL A 97 1.69 4.07 -1.57
C VAL A 97 0.46 3.70 -0.77
N ALA A 98 0.33 4.20 0.47
CA ALA A 98 -0.81 3.90 1.33
C ALA A 98 -2.14 4.38 0.72
N LYS A 99 -2.18 5.54 0.08
CA LYS A 99 -3.36 6.02 -0.67
C LYS A 99 -3.72 5.13 -1.85
N ALA A 100 -2.73 4.64 -2.58
CA ALA A 100 -2.95 3.71 -3.69
C ALA A 100 -3.46 2.35 -3.18
N GLU A 101 -2.89 1.83 -2.09
CA GLU A 101 -3.33 0.59 -1.43
C GLU A 101 -4.75 0.73 -0.88
N LEU A 102 -5.08 1.85 -0.25
CA LEU A 102 -6.44 2.13 0.21
C LEU A 102 -7.43 2.11 -0.95
N LYS A 103 -7.07 2.73 -2.07
CA LYS A 103 -7.91 2.70 -3.26
C LYS A 103 -8.10 1.29 -3.79
N ALA A 104 -7.03 0.49 -3.87
CA ALA A 104 -7.10 -0.89 -4.33
C ALA A 104 -7.88 -1.79 -3.35
N LYS A 105 -7.86 -1.49 -2.05
CA LYS A 105 -8.64 -2.19 -1.02
C LYS A 105 -10.14 -2.02 -1.24
N TYR A 106 -10.60 -0.79 -1.50
CA TYR A 106 -12.02 -0.49 -1.67
C TYR A 106 -12.52 -0.66 -3.11
N ASP A 107 -11.61 -0.71 -4.07
CA ASP A 107 -11.90 -0.95 -5.49
C ASP A 107 -10.79 -1.85 -6.08
N PRO A 108 -10.88 -3.18 -5.87
CA PRO A 108 -9.82 -4.14 -6.20
C PRO A 108 -9.77 -4.47 -7.69
N THR A 109 -9.56 -3.47 -8.53
CA THR A 109 -9.36 -3.62 -9.96
C THR A 109 -7.89 -3.85 -10.31
N PRO A 110 -7.57 -4.55 -11.41
CA PRO A 110 -6.19 -4.67 -11.90
C PRO A 110 -5.53 -3.30 -12.14
N GLY A 111 -6.31 -2.30 -12.57
CA GLY A 111 -5.82 -0.94 -12.76
C GLY A 111 -5.42 -0.26 -11.45
N ASN A 112 -6.18 -0.46 -10.36
CA ASN A 112 -5.81 0.07 -9.05
C ASN A 112 -4.64 -0.70 -8.44
N GLN A 113 -4.58 -2.03 -8.63
CA GLN A 113 -3.43 -2.82 -8.20
C GLN A 113 -2.14 -2.42 -8.95
N ARG A 114 -2.23 -2.12 -10.23
CA ARG A 114 -1.12 -1.56 -11.01
C ARG A 114 -0.65 -0.23 -10.42
N LYS A 115 -1.56 0.66 -10.02
CA LYS A 115 -1.21 1.93 -9.39
C LYS A 115 -0.48 1.76 -8.06
N VAL A 116 -0.77 0.70 -7.30
CA VAL A 116 0.00 0.37 -6.09
C VAL A 116 1.45 0.04 -6.45
N ASP A 117 1.65 -0.83 -7.43
CA ASP A 117 2.99 -1.21 -7.87
C ASP A 117 3.76 0.00 -8.44
N GLU A 118 3.09 0.85 -9.23
CA GLU A 118 3.67 2.09 -9.77
C GLU A 118 4.04 3.08 -8.65
N ALA A 119 3.19 3.25 -7.63
CA ALA A 119 3.48 4.11 -6.48
C ALA A 119 4.68 3.61 -5.68
N LYS A 120 4.84 2.29 -5.53
CA LYS A 120 6.01 1.68 -4.86
C LYS A 120 7.30 1.92 -5.66
N ALA A 121 7.28 1.73 -6.96
CA ALA A 121 8.43 1.98 -7.83
C ALA A 121 8.84 3.46 -7.80
N GLU A 122 7.88 4.37 -7.86
CA GLU A 122 8.11 5.81 -7.79
C GLU A 122 8.67 6.23 -6.43
N HIS A 123 8.15 5.68 -5.33
CA HIS A 123 8.67 5.92 -3.99
C HIS A 123 10.14 5.52 -3.89
N GLN A 124 10.47 4.29 -4.31
CA GLN A 124 11.85 3.79 -4.28
C GLN A 124 12.79 4.68 -5.10
N TYR A 125 12.37 5.10 -6.29
CA TYR A 125 13.16 5.98 -7.14
C TYR A 125 13.43 7.33 -6.50
N LYS A 126 12.41 7.99 -5.95
CA LYS A 126 12.57 9.29 -5.29
C LYS A 126 13.53 9.23 -4.12
N VAL A 127 13.36 8.25 -3.24
CA VAL A 127 14.27 8.07 -2.10
C VAL A 127 15.70 7.77 -2.57
N ALA A 128 15.86 6.94 -3.61
CA ALA A 128 17.17 6.65 -4.17
C ALA A 128 17.83 7.89 -4.75
N LYS A 129 17.07 8.71 -5.48
CA LYS A 129 17.56 9.96 -6.07
C LYS A 129 18.07 10.93 -4.99
N GLU A 130 17.28 11.22 -3.97
CA GLU A 130 17.69 12.10 -2.87
C GLU A 130 18.95 11.59 -2.14
N LYS A 131 19.11 10.26 -2.04
CA LYS A 131 20.34 9.66 -1.51
C LYS A 131 21.53 9.81 -2.44
N CYS A 132 21.30 9.84 -3.76
CA CYS A 132 22.36 10.09 -4.73
C CYS A 132 22.83 11.56 -4.66
N ASP A 133 21.91 12.51 -4.45
CA ASP A 133 22.20 13.93 -4.32
C ASP A 133 23.11 14.25 -3.11
N ALA A 134 23.20 13.33 -2.13
CA ALA A 134 24.16 13.40 -1.03
C ALA A 134 25.61 13.06 -1.45
N GLN A 135 25.81 12.47 -2.62
CA GLN A 135 27.12 12.14 -3.19
C GLN A 135 27.62 13.30 -4.05
N LYS A 136 28.82 13.19 -4.59
CA LYS A 136 29.43 14.28 -5.39
C LYS A 136 30.07 13.78 -6.67
N GLY A 137 29.90 14.54 -7.73
CA GLY A 137 30.61 14.36 -8.98
C GLY A 137 30.32 13.05 -9.71
N LYS A 138 31.30 12.22 -9.95
CA LYS A 138 31.12 10.96 -10.70
C LYS A 138 30.28 9.93 -9.97
N GLU A 139 30.35 9.89 -8.65
CA GLU A 139 29.63 8.96 -7.79
C GLU A 139 28.14 9.32 -7.79
N GLU A 140 27.79 10.61 -7.68
CA GLU A 140 26.43 11.12 -7.82
C GLU A 140 25.84 10.72 -9.18
N SER A 141 26.53 11.05 -10.28
CA SER A 141 26.07 10.70 -11.63
C SER A 141 25.92 9.17 -11.85
N ALA A 142 26.76 8.36 -11.26
CA ALA A 142 26.66 6.90 -11.37
C ALA A 142 25.46 6.37 -10.56
N CYS A 143 25.26 6.90 -9.34
CA CYS A 143 24.12 6.60 -8.49
C CYS A 143 22.80 6.95 -9.16
N GLU A 144 22.67 8.18 -9.69
CA GLU A 144 21.45 8.63 -10.39
C GLU A 144 21.11 7.76 -11.61
N LYS A 145 22.14 7.40 -12.41
CA LYS A 145 21.94 6.52 -13.56
C LYS A 145 21.44 5.16 -13.13
N GLN A 146 21.98 4.61 -12.03
CA GLN A 146 21.52 3.34 -11.49
C GLN A 146 20.09 3.45 -10.97
N ALA A 147 19.79 4.46 -10.16
CA ALA A 147 18.43 4.69 -9.64
C ALA A 147 17.40 4.81 -10.77
N LYS A 148 17.75 5.53 -11.85
CA LYS A 148 16.90 5.66 -13.02
C LYS A 148 16.73 4.33 -13.75
N ALA A 149 17.79 3.56 -13.95
CA ALA A 149 17.73 2.26 -14.63
C ALA A 149 16.85 1.27 -13.85
N ASP A 150 16.99 1.24 -12.53
CA ASP A 150 16.16 0.39 -11.66
C ASP A 150 14.68 0.80 -11.73
N HIS A 151 14.39 2.09 -11.75
CA HIS A 151 13.03 2.60 -11.91
C HIS A 151 12.43 2.26 -13.29
N ASP A 152 13.19 2.47 -14.36
CA ASP A 152 12.75 2.16 -15.72
C ASP A 152 12.48 0.65 -15.87
N LYS A 153 13.34 -0.18 -15.27
CA LYS A 153 13.13 -1.63 -15.20
C LYS A 153 11.87 -1.98 -14.42
N ALA A 154 11.66 -1.41 -13.24
CA ALA A 154 10.47 -1.66 -12.43
C ALA A 154 9.19 -1.29 -13.20
N LYS A 155 9.18 -0.16 -13.91
CA LYS A 155 8.04 0.25 -14.77
C LYS A 155 7.79 -0.72 -15.91
N ALA A 156 8.84 -1.23 -16.55
CA ALA A 156 8.72 -2.22 -17.61
C ALA A 156 8.14 -3.55 -17.08
N ASP A 157 8.62 -4.01 -15.93
CA ASP A 157 8.14 -5.22 -15.25
C ASP A 157 6.66 -5.09 -14.86
N ILE A 158 6.26 -3.94 -14.31
CA ILE A 158 4.86 -3.62 -13.99
C ILE A 158 4.01 -3.67 -15.27
N LYS A 159 4.44 -3.00 -16.33
CA LYS A 159 3.72 -3.01 -17.61
C LYS A 159 3.54 -4.42 -18.16
N ALA A 160 4.58 -5.25 -18.13
CA ALA A 160 4.53 -6.64 -18.58
C ALA A 160 3.57 -7.49 -17.73
N LYS A 161 3.64 -7.35 -16.39
CA LYS A 161 2.76 -8.04 -15.43
C LYS A 161 1.27 -7.79 -15.73
N TYR A 162 0.89 -6.54 -15.94
CA TYR A 162 -0.52 -6.19 -16.14
C TYR A 162 -0.99 -6.45 -17.58
N ALA A 163 -0.15 -6.31 -18.60
CA ALA A 163 -0.47 -6.69 -19.97
C ALA A 163 -0.71 -8.21 -20.11
N SER A 164 0.05 -9.04 -19.41
CA SER A 164 -0.17 -10.49 -19.40
C SER A 164 -1.49 -10.90 -18.75
N ASN A 165 -1.91 -10.17 -17.69
CA ASN A 165 -3.17 -10.40 -17.01
C ASN A 165 -4.39 -10.03 -17.89
N GLU A 166 -4.29 -8.96 -18.67
CA GLU A 166 -5.33 -8.58 -19.64
C GLU A 166 -5.50 -9.63 -20.74
N ARG A 167 -4.41 -10.14 -21.28
CA ARG A 167 -4.44 -11.23 -22.28
C ARG A 167 -5.07 -12.51 -21.75
N ARG A 168 -4.75 -12.90 -20.51
CA ARG A 168 -5.37 -14.08 -19.87
C ARG A 168 -6.87 -13.91 -19.70
N LYS A 169 -7.35 -12.74 -19.29
CA LYS A 169 -8.79 -12.45 -19.18
C LYS A 169 -9.49 -12.51 -20.54
N ALA A 170 -8.87 -12.00 -21.58
CA ALA A 170 -9.42 -12.06 -22.94
C ALA A 170 -9.54 -13.50 -23.46
N SER A 171 -8.55 -14.37 -23.19
CA SER A 171 -8.55 -15.76 -23.62
C SER A 171 -9.58 -16.63 -22.88
N THR A 172 -9.79 -16.37 -21.56
CA THR A 172 -10.79 -17.12 -20.77
C THR A 172 -12.23 -16.69 -21.06
N GLY A 173 -12.44 -15.42 -21.44
CA GLY A 173 -13.76 -14.90 -21.83
C GLY A 173 -14.26 -15.43 -23.18
N SER A 174 -13.38 -15.79 -24.09
CA SER A 174 -13.74 -16.29 -25.42
C SER A 174 -14.20 -17.75 -25.43
N SER A 175 -13.88 -18.54 -24.41
CA SER A 175 -14.24 -19.98 -24.36
C SER A 175 -15.65 -20.24 -23.83
N ALA A 176 -16.36 -19.24 -23.31
CA ALA A 176 -17.69 -19.42 -22.72
C ALA A 176 -18.86 -19.20 -23.71
N SER A 177 -18.61 -18.91 -24.97
CA SER A 177 -19.65 -18.51 -25.92
C SER A 177 -19.98 -19.56 -27.03
N THR A 178 -19.53 -20.80 -26.89
CA THR A 178 -19.79 -21.82 -27.91
C THR A 178 -20.43 -23.05 -27.27
N THR A 179 -21.68 -22.92 -26.76
CA THR A 179 -22.58 -24.06 -26.58
C THR A 179 -24.02 -23.55 -26.76
N LYS A 180 -24.52 -23.67 -27.98
CA LYS A 180 -25.93 -23.64 -28.34
C LYS A 180 -26.26 -24.88 -29.12
#